data_d6b53a696c45181fe2e1895847e3dd44
#
_entry.id   d6b53a696c45181fe2e1895847e3dd44
#
_cell.length_a   1.000
_cell.length_b   1.000
_cell.length_c   1.000
_cell.angle_alpha   90.00
_cell.angle_beta   90.00
_cell.angle_gamma   90.00
#
_symmetry.space_group_name_H-M   'P 1'
#
loop_
_entity.id
_entity.type
_entity.pdbx_description
1 polymer ?
#
loop_
_entity_poly.entity_id
_entity_poly.type
_entity_poly.pdbx_seq_one_letter_code
_entity_poly.pdbx_strand_id
1 'polypeptide(L)'
;MHFNSDFKYAYENGGEITRSFLDALPEDWKNEPLVFDSRVHMLMPGWYPAIPGWHHDDVPRAEIPTGQHFITGGQPDYDNPRYKSEHILGLVNAEICPTEFAIGNCLMPKIKEGDLIYREWHKEVELLIEDNILQKHECEDRYLYHFDWQAFHSGTKAISNGWRWFGRVSRNTERVNKVTNEIRVNCQVYLEFPMEGW
;
A
#
# COMPACT_ATOMS: atom_id res chain seq x y z
N MET A 1 13.68 -7.98 5.53
CA MET A 1 12.40 -7.54 4.96
C MET A 1 12.22 -8.22 3.62
N HIS A 2 11.04 -8.76 3.38
CA HIS A 2 10.70 -9.38 2.11
C HIS A 2 10.23 -8.33 1.10
N PHE A 3 10.64 -8.48 -0.13
CA PHE A 3 10.15 -7.67 -1.24
C PHE A 3 9.83 -8.59 -2.42
N ASN A 4 8.58 -8.51 -2.88
CA ASN A 4 8.07 -9.29 -3.99
C ASN A 4 8.37 -10.80 -3.85
N SER A 5 8.09 -11.35 -2.66
CA SER A 5 8.36 -12.75 -2.32
C SER A 5 7.11 -13.61 -2.46
N ASP A 6 7.25 -14.86 -2.90
CA ASP A 6 6.16 -15.82 -2.80
C ASP A 6 5.90 -16.26 -1.33
N PHE A 7 4.75 -16.86 -1.10
CA PHE A 7 4.33 -17.30 0.23
C PHE A 7 5.34 -18.27 0.86
N LYS A 8 5.77 -19.29 0.11
CA LYS A 8 6.68 -20.33 0.62
C LYS A 8 8.02 -19.73 1.01
N TYR A 9 8.61 -18.93 0.13
CA TYR A 9 9.87 -18.28 0.41
C TYR A 9 9.79 -17.35 1.63
N ALA A 10 8.72 -16.55 1.72
CA ALA A 10 8.50 -15.66 2.85
C ALA A 10 8.33 -16.42 4.17
N TYR A 11 7.62 -17.56 4.15
CA TYR A 11 7.42 -18.39 5.31
C TYR A 11 8.73 -19.05 5.79
N GLU A 12 9.50 -19.62 4.87
CA GLU A 12 10.77 -20.31 5.17
C GLU A 12 11.87 -19.35 5.66
N ASN A 13 11.93 -18.15 5.09
CA ASN A 13 13.01 -17.17 5.34
C ASN A 13 12.59 -16.01 6.25
N GLY A 14 11.33 -15.90 6.59
CA GLY A 14 10.79 -14.89 7.50
C GLY A 14 11.04 -15.21 8.96
N GLY A 15 11.05 -14.17 9.79
CA GLY A 15 11.06 -14.29 11.25
C GLY A 15 9.69 -14.70 11.80
N GLU A 16 9.60 -14.77 13.13
CA GLU A 16 8.39 -15.21 13.84
C GLU A 16 7.17 -14.34 13.52
N ILE A 17 7.33 -13.02 13.45
CA ILE A 17 6.23 -12.09 13.10
C ILE A 17 5.71 -12.37 11.70
N THR A 18 6.61 -12.58 10.73
CA THR A 18 6.23 -12.91 9.35
C THR A 18 5.44 -14.21 9.27
N ARG A 19 5.92 -15.27 9.95
CA ARG A 19 5.20 -16.56 9.98
C ARG A 19 3.84 -16.43 10.65
N SER A 20 3.77 -15.76 11.80
CA SER A 20 2.49 -15.53 12.49
C SER A 20 1.47 -14.77 11.63
N PHE A 21 1.93 -13.77 10.87
CA PHE A 21 1.08 -13.05 9.92
C PHE A 21 0.57 -13.98 8.80
N LEU A 22 1.47 -14.77 8.20
CA LEU A 22 1.12 -15.69 7.11
C LEU A 22 0.20 -16.83 7.60
N ASP A 23 0.41 -17.33 8.81
CA ASP A 23 -0.45 -18.35 9.44
C ASP A 23 -1.86 -17.83 9.71
N ALA A 24 -2.01 -16.54 10.03
CA ALA A 24 -3.28 -15.88 10.30
C ALA A 24 -4.12 -15.58 9.04
N LEU A 25 -3.56 -15.74 7.83
CA LEU A 25 -4.30 -15.52 6.59
C LEU A 25 -5.48 -16.49 6.46
N PRO A 26 -6.60 -16.03 5.85
CA PRO A 26 -7.71 -16.93 5.50
C PRO A 26 -7.24 -18.10 4.61
N GLU A 27 -7.88 -19.24 4.73
CA GLU A 27 -7.45 -20.47 4.06
C GLU A 27 -7.55 -20.39 2.53
N ASP A 28 -8.54 -19.66 2.01
CA ASP A 28 -8.68 -19.39 0.57
C ASP A 28 -7.50 -18.60 0.01
N TRP A 29 -6.90 -17.71 0.81
CA TRP A 29 -5.70 -16.97 0.42
C TRP A 29 -4.46 -17.85 0.32
N LYS A 30 -4.28 -18.79 1.26
CA LYS A 30 -3.10 -19.66 1.29
C LYS A 30 -2.98 -20.59 0.09
N ASN A 31 -4.12 -20.85 -0.57
CA ASN A 31 -4.20 -21.73 -1.74
C ASN A 31 -4.04 -20.98 -3.08
N GLU A 32 -3.87 -19.66 -3.05
CA GLU A 32 -3.73 -18.82 -4.23
C GLU A 32 -2.26 -18.39 -4.43
N PRO A 33 -1.88 -18.02 -5.66
CA PRO A 33 -0.60 -17.36 -5.89
C PRO A 33 -0.56 -16.00 -5.19
N LEU A 34 0.35 -15.84 -4.23
CA LEU A 34 0.51 -14.63 -3.43
C LEU A 34 1.85 -13.96 -3.66
N VAL A 35 1.86 -12.65 -3.51
CA VAL A 35 3.07 -11.85 -3.36
C VAL A 35 3.07 -11.22 -1.96
N PHE A 36 4.16 -11.42 -1.24
CA PHE A 36 4.36 -10.88 0.09
C PHE A 36 5.44 -9.79 0.09
N ASP A 37 5.11 -8.69 0.72
CA ASP A 37 6.03 -7.61 1.05
C ASP A 37 6.03 -7.38 2.56
N SER A 38 7.20 -7.12 3.15
CA SER A 38 7.29 -6.68 4.53
C SER A 38 8.31 -5.57 4.72
N ARG A 39 8.09 -4.73 5.71
CA ARG A 39 9.00 -3.67 6.08
C ARG A 39 9.14 -3.60 7.59
N VAL A 40 10.34 -3.28 8.05
CA VAL A 40 10.62 -2.99 9.47
C VAL A 40 11.28 -1.62 9.50
N HIS A 41 10.63 -0.66 10.13
CA HIS A 41 11.15 0.68 10.29
C HIS A 41 11.46 0.96 11.74
N MET A 42 12.62 1.54 12.01
CA MET A 42 12.83 2.34 13.21
C MET A 42 12.39 3.76 12.87
N LEU A 43 11.30 4.20 13.48
CA LEU A 43 10.71 5.52 13.23
C LEU A 43 11.01 6.47 14.38
N MET A 44 11.07 7.75 14.05
CA MET A 44 11.12 8.88 14.98
C MET A 44 9.93 9.79 14.72
N PRO A 45 9.48 10.60 15.71
CA PRO A 45 8.41 11.55 15.50
C PRO A 45 8.62 12.41 14.25
N GLY A 46 7.60 12.54 13.42
CA GLY A 46 7.66 13.28 12.17
C GLY A 46 8.10 12.49 10.94
N TRP A 47 8.55 11.25 11.08
CA TRP A 47 8.94 10.40 9.97
C TRP A 47 7.77 9.59 9.42
N TYR A 48 7.81 9.28 8.12
CA TYR A 48 6.84 8.42 7.46
C TYR A 48 7.49 7.11 7.02
N PRO A 49 6.77 5.97 7.13
CA PRO A 49 7.25 4.65 6.69
C PRO A 49 7.10 4.42 5.20
N ALA A 50 6.35 5.28 4.53
CA ALA A 50 6.11 5.28 3.09
C ALA A 50 6.02 6.71 2.60
N ILE A 51 5.96 6.92 1.29
CA ILE A 51 5.73 8.23 0.72
C ILE A 51 4.38 8.75 1.24
N PRO A 52 4.32 9.97 1.81
CA PRO A 52 3.08 10.52 2.37
C PRO A 52 1.99 10.71 1.32
N GLY A 53 0.74 10.54 1.74
CA GLY A 53 -0.44 10.85 0.96
C GLY A 53 -1.26 9.63 0.55
N TRP A 54 -2.50 9.90 0.17
CA TRP A 54 -3.46 8.89 -0.25
C TRP A 54 -3.09 8.30 -1.61
N HIS A 55 -3.03 6.98 -1.69
CA HIS A 55 -2.69 6.25 -2.91
C HIS A 55 -3.37 4.87 -2.95
N HIS A 56 -3.25 4.21 -4.10
CA HIS A 56 -3.67 2.83 -4.29
C HIS A 56 -2.45 1.91 -4.40
N ASP A 57 -2.63 0.65 -4.06
CA ASP A 57 -1.64 -0.39 -4.29
C ASP A 57 -2.02 -1.27 -5.49
N ASP A 58 -1.04 -1.66 -6.30
CA ASP A 58 -1.17 -2.59 -7.43
C ASP A 58 -2.41 -2.32 -8.32
N VAL A 59 -2.70 -1.05 -8.57
CA VAL A 59 -3.82 -0.64 -9.40
C VAL A 59 -3.48 -0.86 -10.88
N PRO A 60 -4.36 -1.50 -11.68
CA PRO A 60 -4.17 -1.55 -13.13
C PRO A 60 -4.20 -0.15 -13.71
N ARG A 61 -3.25 0.16 -14.60
CA ARG A 61 -3.15 1.48 -15.21
C ARG A 61 -3.48 1.43 -16.67
N ALA A 62 -4.08 2.50 -17.18
CA ALA A 62 -4.32 2.68 -18.60
C ALA A 62 -2.99 2.69 -19.36
N GLU A 63 -3.01 2.21 -20.60
CA GLU A 63 -1.83 2.25 -21.47
C GLU A 63 -1.41 3.70 -21.72
N ILE A 64 -0.11 3.94 -21.60
CA ILE A 64 0.47 5.24 -21.93
C ILE A 64 0.66 5.30 -23.45
N PRO A 65 0.14 6.33 -24.13
CA PRO A 65 0.36 6.48 -25.56
C PRO A 65 1.86 6.53 -25.91
N THR A 66 2.22 5.93 -27.05
CA THR A 66 3.60 5.89 -27.51
C THR A 66 4.20 7.29 -27.60
N GLY A 67 5.39 7.47 -26.97
CA GLY A 67 6.10 8.75 -26.94
C GLY A 67 5.74 9.66 -25.76
N GLN A 68 4.84 9.25 -24.89
CA GLN A 68 4.55 9.95 -23.64
C GLN A 68 5.14 9.18 -22.45
N HIS A 69 5.61 9.91 -21.45
CA HIS A 69 6.15 9.36 -20.21
C HIS A 69 5.53 10.07 -19.02
N PHE A 70 4.86 9.30 -18.16
CA PHE A 70 4.31 9.79 -16.90
C PHE A 70 5.10 9.22 -15.73
N ILE A 71 5.35 10.04 -14.72
CA ILE A 71 6.06 9.63 -13.51
C ILE A 71 5.33 8.47 -12.82
N THR A 72 4.01 8.50 -12.83
CA THR A 72 3.16 7.49 -12.16
C THR A 72 2.66 6.37 -13.07
N GLY A 73 3.09 6.32 -14.33
CA GLY A 73 2.68 5.25 -15.25
C GLY A 73 1.24 5.33 -15.74
N GLY A 74 0.65 6.51 -15.84
CA GLY A 74 -0.72 6.71 -16.35
C GLY A 74 -1.81 6.64 -15.27
N GLN A 75 -3.03 6.89 -15.68
CA GLN A 75 -4.19 6.87 -14.77
C GLN A 75 -4.62 5.44 -14.44
N PRO A 76 -5.16 5.19 -13.24
CA PRO A 76 -5.85 3.93 -12.94
C PRO A 76 -6.96 3.65 -13.95
N ASP A 77 -7.03 2.41 -14.41
CA ASP A 77 -8.05 1.96 -15.34
C ASP A 77 -9.20 1.31 -14.57
N TYR A 78 -10.17 2.11 -14.18
CA TYR A 78 -11.35 1.64 -13.47
C TYR A 78 -12.41 1.05 -14.40
N ASP A 79 -12.39 1.42 -15.69
CA ASP A 79 -13.41 1.00 -16.65
C ASP A 79 -13.15 -0.41 -17.19
N ASN A 80 -11.87 -0.72 -17.51
CA ASN A 80 -11.45 -2.02 -18.05
C ASN A 80 -10.20 -2.56 -17.33
N PRO A 81 -10.27 -2.84 -16.04
CA PRO A 81 -9.10 -3.28 -15.30
C PRO A 81 -8.63 -4.66 -15.79
N ARG A 82 -7.35 -4.78 -16.18
CA ARG A 82 -6.74 -6.05 -16.60
C ARG A 82 -6.71 -7.10 -15.50
N TYR A 83 -6.72 -6.64 -14.25
CA TYR A 83 -6.78 -7.46 -13.05
C TYR A 83 -7.45 -6.64 -11.92
N LYS A 84 -7.87 -7.31 -10.88
CA LYS A 84 -8.45 -6.68 -9.68
C LYS A 84 -7.70 -7.22 -8.48
N SER A 85 -6.62 -6.55 -8.10
CA SER A 85 -5.81 -6.97 -6.98
C SER A 85 -6.56 -6.84 -5.66
N GLU A 86 -6.27 -7.75 -4.76
CA GLU A 86 -6.75 -7.75 -3.40
C GLU A 86 -5.56 -7.88 -2.45
N HIS A 87 -5.67 -7.30 -1.29
CA HIS A 87 -4.59 -7.20 -0.33
C HIS A 87 -5.05 -7.53 1.08
N ILE A 88 -4.18 -8.16 1.86
CA ILE A 88 -4.32 -8.22 3.31
C ILE A 88 -3.08 -7.60 3.93
N LEU A 89 -3.31 -6.58 4.76
CA LEU A 89 -2.32 -5.84 5.52
C LEU A 89 -2.35 -6.23 6.99
N GLY A 90 -1.19 -6.33 7.62
CA GLY A 90 -1.04 -6.42 9.07
C GLY A 90 0.08 -5.53 9.58
N LEU A 91 -0.09 -5.03 10.79
CA LEU A 91 0.85 -4.15 11.48
C LEU A 91 1.23 -4.72 12.85
N VAL A 92 2.46 -4.44 13.29
CA VAL A 92 2.88 -4.60 14.68
C VAL A 92 3.50 -3.28 15.14
N ASN A 93 3.08 -2.82 16.31
CA ASN A 93 3.32 -1.48 16.86
C ASN A 93 2.70 -0.39 15.95
N ALA A 94 1.45 -0.61 15.57
CA ALA A 94 0.69 0.32 14.72
C ALA A 94 0.51 1.70 15.38
N GLU A 95 0.43 1.74 16.70
CA GLU A 95 0.28 2.97 17.51
C GLU A 95 1.41 4.00 17.29
N ILE A 96 2.57 3.57 16.81
CA ILE A 96 3.68 4.48 16.46
C ILE A 96 3.34 5.27 15.21
N CYS A 97 2.71 4.58 14.23
CA CYS A 97 2.43 5.12 12.91
C CYS A 97 1.43 4.19 12.20
N PRO A 98 0.12 4.35 12.40
CA PRO A 98 -0.87 3.52 11.73
C PRO A 98 -0.85 3.71 10.21
N THR A 99 -1.40 2.75 9.49
CA THR A 99 -1.88 2.97 8.13
C THR A 99 -3.34 3.40 8.24
N GLU A 100 -3.72 4.41 7.48
CA GLU A 100 -5.10 4.88 7.39
C GLU A 100 -5.73 4.44 6.07
N PHE A 101 -7.04 4.18 6.11
CA PHE A 101 -7.90 3.99 4.94
C PHE A 101 -8.94 5.11 4.86
N ALA A 102 -9.24 5.56 3.65
CA ALA A 102 -10.38 6.42 3.38
C ALA A 102 -11.56 5.55 2.93
N ILE A 103 -12.57 5.40 3.81
CA ILE A 103 -13.70 4.50 3.62
C ILE A 103 -14.92 5.27 3.16
N GLY A 104 -15.55 4.81 2.08
CA GLY A 104 -16.75 5.38 1.49
C GLY A 104 -16.76 5.21 -0.02
N ASN A 105 -17.81 5.68 -0.66
CA ASN A 105 -17.94 5.67 -2.12
C ASN A 105 -17.80 7.08 -2.66
N CYS A 106 -16.86 7.29 -3.56
CA CYS A 106 -16.65 8.56 -4.24
C CYS A 106 -16.30 8.37 -5.71
N LEU A 107 -16.47 9.41 -6.50
CA LEU A 107 -16.00 9.47 -7.87
C LEU A 107 -14.77 10.39 -7.90
N MET A 108 -13.63 9.82 -8.28
CA MET A 108 -12.40 10.62 -8.41
C MET A 108 -12.38 11.36 -9.74
N PRO A 109 -11.94 12.64 -9.74
CA PRO A 109 -11.82 13.42 -10.96
C PRO A 109 -10.74 12.80 -11.87
N LYS A 110 -10.98 12.86 -13.19
CA LYS A 110 -9.93 12.56 -14.16
C LYS A 110 -8.89 13.67 -14.14
N ILE A 111 -7.65 13.31 -13.88
CA ILE A 111 -6.52 14.24 -13.89
C ILE A 111 -5.97 14.34 -15.31
N LYS A 112 -5.50 15.53 -15.70
CA LYS A 112 -4.88 15.71 -17.01
C LYS A 112 -3.66 14.80 -17.17
N GLU A 113 -3.46 14.31 -18.39
CA GLU A 113 -2.25 13.59 -18.74
C GLU A 113 -0.98 14.41 -18.40
N GLY A 114 -0.02 13.74 -17.78
CA GLY A 114 1.24 14.37 -17.34
C GLY A 114 1.21 14.99 -15.95
N ASP A 115 0.06 15.13 -15.32
CA ASP A 115 -0.04 15.59 -13.95
C ASP A 115 0.30 14.46 -12.95
N LEU A 116 0.69 14.85 -11.76
CA LEU A 116 0.97 13.91 -10.66
C LEU A 116 -0.35 13.45 -10.04
N ILE A 117 -0.91 12.38 -10.55
CA ILE A 117 -2.26 11.90 -10.25
C ILE A 117 -2.52 11.80 -8.74
N TYR A 118 -1.66 11.11 -8.01
CA TYR A 118 -1.84 10.93 -6.56
C TYR A 118 -1.67 12.22 -5.76
N ARG A 119 -0.90 13.19 -6.27
CA ARG A 119 -0.82 14.52 -5.66
C ARG A 119 -2.16 15.25 -5.70
N GLU A 120 -2.85 15.18 -6.83
CA GLU A 120 -4.15 15.84 -6.98
C GLU A 120 -5.26 15.03 -6.27
N TRP A 121 -5.22 13.71 -6.37
CA TRP A 121 -6.15 12.84 -5.66
C TRP A 121 -5.99 12.89 -4.14
N HIS A 122 -4.77 13.08 -3.63
CA HIS A 122 -4.57 13.32 -2.21
C HIS A 122 -5.39 14.52 -1.71
N LYS A 123 -5.33 15.64 -2.44
CA LYS A 123 -6.12 16.83 -2.10
C LYS A 123 -7.63 16.57 -2.14
N GLU A 124 -8.07 15.86 -3.17
CA GLU A 124 -9.48 15.50 -3.32
C GLU A 124 -9.96 14.59 -2.19
N VAL A 125 -9.19 13.57 -1.84
CA VAL A 125 -9.53 12.67 -0.71
C VAL A 125 -9.59 13.43 0.60
N GLU A 126 -8.66 14.37 0.86
CA GLU A 126 -8.72 15.21 2.07
C GLU A 126 -10.00 16.07 2.10
N LEU A 127 -10.39 16.68 0.99
CA LEU A 127 -11.64 17.45 0.90
C LEU A 127 -12.86 16.55 1.12
N LEU A 128 -12.90 15.36 0.54
CA LEU A 128 -13.99 14.41 0.73
C LEU A 128 -14.09 13.92 2.19
N ILE A 129 -12.97 13.86 2.89
CA ILE A 129 -12.95 13.54 4.32
C ILE A 129 -13.46 14.74 5.14
N GLU A 130 -13.02 15.95 4.84
CA GLU A 130 -13.50 17.19 5.50
C GLU A 130 -15.01 17.35 5.33
N ASP A 131 -15.54 17.03 4.15
CA ASP A 131 -16.98 17.06 3.84
C ASP A 131 -17.78 15.86 4.40
N ASN A 132 -17.13 14.94 5.13
CA ASN A 132 -17.71 13.70 5.67
C ASN A 132 -18.30 12.75 4.61
N ILE A 133 -17.85 12.81 3.36
CA ILE A 133 -18.18 11.86 2.29
C ILE A 133 -17.36 10.59 2.46
N LEU A 134 -16.09 10.72 2.79
CA LEU A 134 -15.20 9.64 3.18
C LEU A 134 -14.90 9.72 4.68
N GLN A 135 -14.65 8.57 5.31
CA GLN A 135 -14.28 8.47 6.71
C GLN A 135 -12.89 7.87 6.85
N LYS A 136 -12.07 8.45 7.70
CA LYS A 136 -10.77 7.88 8.06
C LYS A 136 -10.95 6.68 8.98
N HIS A 137 -10.22 5.61 8.70
CA HIS A 137 -10.09 4.44 9.55
C HIS A 137 -8.62 4.12 9.74
N GLU A 138 -8.14 4.18 10.96
CA GLU A 138 -6.78 3.79 11.33
C GLU A 138 -6.69 2.29 11.57
N CYS A 139 -5.66 1.66 11.03
CA CYS A 139 -5.38 0.26 11.30
C CYS A 139 -4.84 0.07 12.72
N GLU A 140 -5.46 -0.83 13.45
CA GLU A 140 -5.04 -1.22 14.79
C GLU A 140 -3.92 -2.29 14.75
N ASP A 141 -3.21 -2.40 15.85
CA ASP A 141 -2.13 -3.37 16.03
C ASP A 141 -2.63 -4.81 15.96
N ARG A 142 -1.95 -5.67 15.19
CA ARG A 142 -2.21 -7.11 15.09
C ARG A 142 -3.57 -7.52 14.51
N TYR A 143 -4.27 -6.62 13.83
CA TYR A 143 -5.43 -6.96 13.01
C TYR A 143 -5.02 -7.16 11.56
N LEU A 144 -5.83 -7.96 10.84
CA LEU A 144 -5.72 -8.13 9.39
C LEU A 144 -6.76 -7.25 8.70
N TYR A 145 -6.31 -6.42 7.77
CA TYR A 145 -7.15 -5.51 6.99
C TYR A 145 -7.19 -5.99 5.54
N HIS A 146 -8.36 -6.45 5.12
CA HIS A 146 -8.60 -6.84 3.73
C HIS A 146 -9.11 -5.62 2.93
N PHE A 147 -8.48 -5.34 1.81
CA PHE A 147 -8.85 -4.25 0.92
C PHE A 147 -8.53 -4.60 -0.53
N ASP A 148 -9.14 -3.88 -1.46
CA ASP A 148 -8.93 -4.07 -2.89
C ASP A 148 -8.10 -2.95 -3.52
N TRP A 149 -7.88 -3.06 -4.82
CA TRP A 149 -7.12 -2.13 -5.64
C TRP A 149 -7.71 -0.71 -5.75
N GLN A 150 -8.96 -0.50 -5.32
CA GLN A 150 -9.64 0.80 -5.33
C GLN A 150 -9.54 1.53 -3.99
N ALA A 151 -9.06 0.86 -2.95
CA ALA A 151 -9.00 1.43 -1.62
C ALA A 151 -7.88 2.46 -1.48
N PHE A 152 -8.25 3.71 -1.21
CA PHE A 152 -7.29 4.73 -0.82
C PHE A 152 -6.75 4.47 0.58
N HIS A 153 -5.44 4.46 0.68
CA HIS A 153 -4.76 4.32 1.96
C HIS A 153 -3.50 5.19 2.02
N SER A 154 -3.02 5.44 3.23
CA SER A 154 -1.83 6.25 3.50
C SER A 154 -1.10 5.78 4.75
N GLY A 155 0.22 5.85 4.72
CA GLY A 155 1.01 5.76 5.95
C GLY A 155 0.99 7.12 6.66
N THR A 156 0.68 7.11 7.96
CA THR A 156 0.65 8.34 8.75
C THR A 156 2.04 8.80 9.16
N LYS A 157 2.11 9.96 9.78
CA LYS A 157 3.32 10.49 10.43
C LYS A 157 3.53 9.76 11.76
N ALA A 158 4.74 9.26 12.01
CA ALA A 158 5.09 8.68 13.29
C ALA A 158 4.96 9.72 14.41
N ILE A 159 4.27 9.34 15.49
CA ILE A 159 4.03 10.19 16.67
C ILE A 159 4.99 9.89 17.83
N SER A 160 5.66 8.75 17.79
CA SER A 160 6.63 8.32 18.81
C SER A 160 7.79 7.58 18.18
N ASN A 161 8.85 7.36 18.98
CA ASN A 161 9.98 6.53 18.58
C ASN A 161 9.61 5.05 18.68
N GLY A 162 10.08 4.24 17.76
CA GLY A 162 9.98 2.79 17.92
C GLY A 162 10.10 2.01 16.63
N TRP A 163 10.13 0.70 16.78
CA TRP A 163 10.12 -0.23 15.69
C TRP A 163 8.68 -0.54 15.27
N ARG A 164 8.39 -0.40 13.99
CA ARG A 164 7.11 -0.76 13.37
C ARG A 164 7.35 -1.84 12.31
N TRP A 165 6.62 -2.93 12.41
CA TRP A 165 6.57 -3.94 11.35
C TRP A 165 5.31 -3.75 10.50
N PHE A 166 5.46 -3.95 9.22
CA PHE A 166 4.41 -3.94 8.20
C PHE A 166 4.54 -5.20 7.37
N GLY A 167 3.43 -5.90 7.13
CA GLY A 167 3.33 -7.00 6.18
C GLY A 167 2.11 -6.86 5.32
N ARG A 168 2.24 -7.19 4.03
CA ARG A 168 1.14 -7.20 3.08
C ARG A 168 1.27 -8.39 2.15
N VAL A 169 0.20 -9.16 1.99
CA VAL A 169 0.03 -10.10 0.89
C VAL A 169 -0.88 -9.52 -0.17
N SER A 170 -0.62 -9.85 -1.42
CA SER A 170 -1.42 -9.42 -2.57
C SER A 170 -1.71 -10.63 -3.46
N ARG A 171 -2.95 -10.74 -3.95
CA ARG A 171 -3.38 -11.73 -4.96
C ARG A 171 -4.03 -11.03 -6.15
N ASN A 172 -4.29 -11.77 -7.22
CA ASN A 172 -4.92 -11.24 -8.45
C ASN A 172 -4.18 -10.03 -9.04
N THR A 173 -2.86 -10.01 -8.94
CA THR A 173 -1.97 -8.97 -9.47
C THR A 173 -0.97 -9.54 -10.44
N GLU A 174 -0.49 -8.73 -11.39
CA GLU A 174 0.59 -9.14 -12.30
C GLU A 174 1.89 -9.50 -11.59
N ARG A 175 2.08 -9.04 -10.36
CA ARG A 175 3.28 -9.28 -9.55
C ARG A 175 3.47 -10.76 -9.22
N VAL A 176 2.39 -11.54 -9.12
CA VAL A 176 2.49 -12.99 -8.83
C VAL A 176 3.29 -13.74 -9.88
N ASN A 177 3.33 -13.22 -11.11
CA ASN A 177 4.11 -13.80 -12.22
C ASN A 177 5.55 -13.24 -12.30
N LYS A 178 5.91 -12.32 -11.42
CA LYS A 178 7.20 -11.59 -11.43
C LYS A 178 7.86 -11.63 -10.05
N VAL A 179 7.65 -12.72 -9.32
CA VAL A 179 8.23 -12.90 -7.98
C VAL A 179 9.76 -12.93 -8.08
N THR A 180 10.42 -12.16 -7.21
CA THR A 180 11.90 -12.06 -7.18
C THR A 180 12.51 -12.67 -5.92
N ASN A 181 11.71 -12.92 -4.88
CA ASN A 181 12.18 -13.45 -3.59
C ASN A 181 13.34 -12.64 -2.99
N GLU A 182 13.21 -11.31 -3.05
CA GLU A 182 14.28 -10.42 -2.62
C GLU A 182 14.22 -10.18 -1.10
N ILE A 183 15.37 -10.28 -0.44
CA ILE A 183 15.53 -9.87 0.95
C ILE A 183 16.26 -8.51 0.98
N ARG A 184 15.61 -7.50 1.53
CA ARG A 184 16.18 -6.17 1.75
C ARG A 184 16.58 -5.98 3.20
N VAL A 185 17.73 -5.37 3.43
CA VAL A 185 18.31 -5.18 4.78
C VAL A 185 18.02 -3.79 5.36
N ASN A 186 17.47 -2.88 4.54
CA ASN A 186 17.13 -1.53 4.95
C ASN A 186 15.80 -1.09 4.39
N CYS A 187 15.09 -0.22 5.13
CA CYS A 187 13.90 0.49 4.68
C CYS A 187 14.18 1.97 4.53
N GLN A 188 13.58 2.56 3.51
CA GLN A 188 13.56 3.99 3.35
C GLN A 188 12.50 4.59 4.29
N VAL A 189 12.83 5.71 4.91
CA VAL A 189 11.90 6.59 5.62
C VAL A 189 11.82 7.92 4.89
N TYR A 190 10.71 8.62 5.09
CA TYR A 190 10.44 9.88 4.41
C TYR A 190 10.20 10.97 5.44
N LEU A 191 10.55 12.20 5.07
CA LEU A 191 10.21 13.39 5.81
C LEU A 191 8.98 14.05 5.17
N GLU A 192 8.33 14.94 5.89
CA GLU A 192 7.25 15.75 5.36
C GLU A 192 7.81 16.77 4.37
N PHE A 193 7.44 16.64 3.10
CA PHE A 193 7.73 17.59 2.04
C PHE A 193 6.69 17.45 0.93
N PRO A 194 6.60 18.41 0.00
CA PRO A 194 5.65 18.34 -1.10
C PRO A 194 5.75 17.00 -1.83
N MET A 195 4.59 16.42 -2.16
CA MET A 195 4.49 15.17 -2.92
C MET A 195 4.89 15.40 -4.39
N GLU A 196 6.17 15.63 -4.61
CA GLU A 196 6.74 15.75 -5.95
C GLU A 196 7.28 14.39 -6.38
N GLY A 197 6.95 13.95 -7.58
CA GLY A 197 7.46 12.71 -8.15
C GLY A 197 6.57 11.47 -7.94
N TRP A 198 5.33 11.67 -7.60
CA TRP A 198 4.30 10.60 -7.59
C TRP A 198 3.59 10.50 -8.94
#